data_88b71b00f8762c8dee15ab5413fe9cc4
#
_entry.id   88b71b00f8762c8dee15ab5413fe9cc4
#
_cell.length_a   1.000
_cell.length_b   1.000
_cell.length_c   1.000
_cell.angle_alpha   90.00
_cell.angle_beta   90.00
_cell.angle_gamma   90.00
#
_symmetry.space_group_name_H-M   'P 1'
#
loop_
_entity.id
_entity.type
_entity.pdbx_description
1 polymer ?
#
loop_
_entity_poly.entity_id
_entity_poly.type
_entity_poly.pdbx_seq_one_letter_code
_entity_poly.pdbx_strand_id
1 'polypeptide(L)'
;MFNVFKFFNQKKSEIILDEYLGEYKANDGRTGKLYTDGNKIKFTYDGKTISFTPSDKKDVFTITYFPFKGLASFIRNSKGIINGVKADMAGYVIDANKIA
;
A
#
# COMPACT_ATOMS: atom_id res chain seq x y z
N MET A 1 -15.30 23.55 7.02
CA MET A 1 -14.90 23.47 6.77
C MET A 1 -14.82 22.84 6.87
N PHE A 2 -14.67 22.73 6.80
CA PHE A 2 -14.47 22.43 6.50
C PHE A 2 -14.40 21.86 6.34
N ASN A 3 -15.17 22.03 5.94
CA ASN A 3 -14.71 21.76 5.42
C ASN A 3 -14.58 21.48 5.04
N VAL A 4 -14.90 21.59 4.88
CA VAL A 4 -14.41 21.54 4.23
C VAL A 4 -14.03 21.27 4.04
N PHE A 5 -13.97 20.99 4.07
CA PHE A 5 -13.32 20.81 3.66
C PHE A 5 -12.97 20.48 3.68
N LYS A 6 -13.38 20.72 3.29
CA LYS A 6 -12.86 20.56 3.07
C LYS A 6 -12.61 20.29 2.69
N PHE A 7 -12.72 20.15 2.34
CA PHE A 7 -12.15 19.90 1.82
C PHE A 7 -11.82 19.93 1.39
N PHE A 8 -11.71 20.03 1.01
CA PHE A 8 -11.18 20.07 0.47
C PHE A 8 -10.52 19.95 0.21
N ASN A 9 -9.94 20.02 -0.21
CA ASN A 9 -9.40 19.70 -0.34
C ASN A 9 -8.91 19.17 -0.04
N GLN A 10 -8.26 19.20 -0.08
CA GLN A 10 -7.70 18.15 0.11
C GLN A 10 -8.28 16.85 -0.20
N LYS A 11 -8.39 16.45 -1.27
CA LYS A 11 -9.14 15.33 -1.68
C LYS A 11 -8.36 14.11 -1.89
N LYS A 12 -7.14 14.20 -2.34
CA LYS A 12 -6.31 13.01 -2.45
C LYS A 12 -6.04 12.40 -1.10
N SER A 13 -6.24 13.18 -0.07
CA SER A 13 -6.10 12.65 1.27
C SER A 13 -7.27 11.75 1.66
N GLU A 14 -8.23 11.58 0.76
CA GLU A 14 -9.41 10.76 1.03
C GLU A 14 -9.28 9.38 0.43
N ILE A 15 -8.10 8.81 0.52
CA ILE A 15 -7.88 7.45 0.11
C ILE A 15 -8.67 6.52 1.03
N ILE A 16 -9.37 5.57 0.43
CA ILE A 16 -10.10 4.56 1.18
C ILE A 16 -9.12 3.45 1.48
N LEU A 17 -8.51 3.52 2.65
CA LEU A 17 -7.45 2.58 3.01
C LEU A 17 -7.93 1.15 3.10
N ASP A 18 -9.18 0.95 3.50
CA ASP A 18 -9.71 -0.40 3.67
C ASP A 18 -9.59 -1.25 2.41
N GLU A 19 -9.58 -0.61 1.24
CA GLU A 19 -9.43 -1.35 -0.01
C GLU A 19 -8.10 -2.07 -0.10
N TYR A 20 -7.08 -1.51 0.53
CA TYR A 20 -5.71 -2.00 0.41
C TYR A 20 -5.31 -2.92 1.56
N LEU A 21 -5.93 -2.75 2.72
CA LEU A 21 -5.50 -3.45 3.93
C LEU A 21 -5.85 -4.93 3.86
N GLY A 22 -5.02 -5.75 4.48
CA GLY A 22 -5.25 -7.17 4.55
C GLY A 22 -3.98 -7.97 4.36
N GLU A 23 -4.15 -9.23 3.99
CA GLU A 23 -3.03 -10.13 3.83
C GLU A 23 -2.72 -10.36 2.36
N TYR A 24 -1.43 -10.46 2.08
CA TYR A 24 -0.93 -10.66 0.73
C TYR A 24 0.05 -11.82 0.74
N LYS A 25 0.03 -12.61 -0.34
CA LYS A 25 0.96 -13.73 -0.49
C LYS A 25 1.85 -13.47 -1.69
N ALA A 26 3.13 -13.41 -1.44
CA ALA A 26 4.11 -13.15 -2.50
C ALA A 26 4.30 -14.38 -3.37
N ASN A 27 4.88 -14.17 -4.55
CA ASN A 27 5.11 -15.26 -5.49
C ASN A 27 6.15 -16.27 -4.96
N ASP A 28 6.92 -15.93 -3.94
CA ASP A 28 7.84 -16.86 -3.29
C ASP A 28 7.16 -17.66 -2.16
N GLY A 29 5.86 -17.47 -1.95
CA GLY A 29 5.10 -18.20 -0.96
C GLY A 29 5.01 -17.52 0.39
N ARG A 30 5.75 -16.45 0.63
CA ARG A 30 5.69 -15.74 1.90
C ARG A 30 4.46 -14.86 1.97
N THR A 31 3.97 -14.68 3.18
CA THR A 31 2.81 -13.83 3.38
C THR A 31 3.20 -12.59 4.16
N GLY A 32 2.44 -11.51 3.93
CA GLY A 32 2.61 -10.27 4.64
C GLY A 32 1.27 -9.65 4.95
N LYS A 33 1.27 -8.66 5.81
CA LYS A 33 0.04 -8.01 6.23
C LYS A 33 0.19 -6.50 6.12
N LEU A 34 -0.75 -5.87 5.44
CA LEU A 34 -0.83 -4.41 5.33
C LEU A 34 -1.85 -3.93 6.33
N TYR A 35 -1.45 -3.05 7.23
CA TYR A 35 -2.29 -2.60 8.33
C TYR A 35 -1.96 -1.16 8.68
N THR A 36 -2.79 -0.56 9.54
CA THR A 36 -2.53 0.79 10.03
C THR A 36 -2.04 0.72 11.47
N ASP A 37 -1.14 1.64 11.80
CA ASP A 37 -0.62 1.79 13.15
C ASP A 37 -0.70 3.29 13.45
N GLY A 38 -1.76 3.69 14.16
CA GLY A 38 -2.05 5.09 14.31
C GLY A 38 -2.41 5.69 12.96
N ASN A 39 -1.69 6.73 12.55
CA ASN A 39 -1.90 7.35 11.25
C ASN A 39 -0.90 6.88 10.21
N LYS A 40 -0.22 5.77 10.48
CA LYS A 40 0.79 5.23 9.57
C LYS A 40 0.32 3.93 8.97
N ILE A 41 0.75 3.67 7.73
CA ILE A 41 0.43 2.45 7.02
C ILE A 41 1.70 1.61 6.98
N LYS A 42 1.58 0.36 7.41
CA LYS A 42 2.74 -0.52 7.52
C LYS A 42 2.46 -1.87 6.91
N PHE A 43 3.51 -2.48 6.39
CA PHE A 43 3.44 -3.83 5.84
C PHE A 43 4.50 -4.68 6.53
N THR A 44 4.07 -5.73 7.21
CA THR A 44 4.99 -6.65 7.87
C THR A 44 5.14 -7.89 7.02
N TYR A 45 6.39 -8.24 6.71
CA TYR A 45 6.70 -9.31 5.78
C TYR A 45 8.04 -9.91 6.21
N ASP A 46 8.04 -11.21 6.47
CA ASP A 46 9.26 -11.94 6.81
C ASP A 46 10.04 -11.26 7.96
N GLY A 47 9.31 -10.85 9.00
CA GLY A 47 9.91 -10.21 10.17
C GLY A 47 10.33 -8.77 9.97
N LYS A 48 10.10 -8.21 8.78
CA LYS A 48 10.45 -6.82 8.47
C LYS A 48 9.21 -5.98 8.42
N THR A 49 9.33 -4.72 8.80
CA THR A 49 8.23 -3.76 8.72
C THR A 49 8.59 -2.68 7.72
N ILE A 50 7.77 -2.54 6.71
CA ILE A 50 7.96 -1.57 5.63
C ILE A 50 6.91 -0.48 5.79
N SER A 51 7.34 0.78 5.67
CA SER A 51 6.43 1.91 5.76
C SER A 51 5.86 2.26 4.40
N PHE A 52 4.55 2.47 4.33
CA PHE A 52 3.85 2.85 3.12
C PHE A 52 3.35 4.27 3.26
N THR A 53 3.56 5.08 2.24
CA THR A 53 3.07 6.46 2.22
C THR A 53 2.33 6.69 0.90
N PRO A 54 1.09 7.18 0.94
CA PRO A 54 0.37 7.45 -0.30
C PRO A 54 1.13 8.44 -1.18
N SER A 55 1.11 8.21 -2.48
CA SER A 55 1.69 9.12 -3.44
C SER A 55 0.57 9.91 -4.11
N ASP A 56 0.92 10.78 -5.05
CA ASP A 56 -0.06 11.53 -5.81
C ASP A 56 -0.68 10.73 -6.96
N LYS A 57 -0.22 9.49 -7.16
CA LYS A 57 -0.80 8.62 -8.17
C LYS A 57 -1.71 7.61 -7.52
N LYS A 58 -2.85 7.35 -8.17
CA LYS A 58 -3.80 6.38 -7.67
C LYS A 58 -3.16 5.00 -7.57
N ASP A 59 -3.42 4.32 -6.45
CA ASP A 59 -2.97 2.96 -6.19
C ASP A 59 -1.45 2.81 -6.10
N VAL A 60 -0.72 3.92 -6.03
CA VAL A 60 0.74 3.88 -5.92
C VAL A 60 1.17 4.50 -4.60
N PHE A 61 1.99 3.77 -3.87
CA PHE A 61 2.52 4.21 -2.59
C PHE A 61 4.04 4.24 -2.64
N THR A 62 4.63 5.17 -1.91
CA THR A 62 6.06 5.15 -1.67
C THR A 62 6.31 4.19 -0.52
N ILE A 63 7.30 3.32 -0.66
CA ILE A 63 7.64 2.38 0.41
C ILE A 63 9.07 2.63 0.87
N THR A 64 9.27 2.43 2.17
CA THR A 64 10.56 2.67 2.79
C THR A 64 10.90 1.56 3.77
N TYR A 65 12.08 1.00 3.61
CA TYR A 65 12.67 0.09 4.58
C TYR A 65 14.12 0.54 4.68
N PHE A 66 14.35 1.41 5.63
CA PHE A 66 15.61 2.15 5.72
C PHE A 66 16.82 1.23 5.58
N PRO A 67 17.80 1.58 4.75
CA PRO A 67 17.93 2.83 3.98
C PRO A 67 17.32 2.78 2.57
N PHE A 68 16.53 1.76 2.27
CA PHE A 68 16.00 1.55 0.93
C PHE A 68 14.65 2.21 0.76
N LYS A 69 14.38 2.69 -0.46
CA LYS A 69 13.11 3.28 -0.84
C LYS A 69 12.65 2.69 -2.15
N GLY A 70 11.35 2.72 -2.37
CA GLY A 70 10.79 2.20 -3.60
C GLY A 70 9.34 2.58 -3.78
N LEU A 71 8.67 1.86 -4.67
CA LEU A 71 7.28 2.09 -4.98
C LEU A 71 6.50 0.79 -4.89
N ALA A 72 5.27 0.89 -4.43
CA ALA A 72 4.33 -0.22 -4.44
C ALA A 72 3.13 0.20 -5.27
N SER A 73 2.81 -0.58 -6.29
CA SER A 73 1.67 -0.32 -7.16
C SER A 73 0.65 -1.41 -6.94
N PHE A 74 -0.54 -1.02 -6.50
CA PHE A 74 -1.61 -1.98 -6.27
C PHE A 74 -2.35 -2.26 -7.57
N ILE A 75 -2.84 -3.48 -7.68
CA ILE A 75 -3.48 -3.97 -8.90
C ILE A 75 -4.94 -4.23 -8.60
N ARG A 76 -5.82 -3.76 -9.49
CA ARG A 76 -7.25 -3.98 -9.37
C ARG A 76 -7.70 -4.98 -10.42
N ASN A 77 -8.67 -5.81 -10.04
CA ASN A 77 -9.28 -6.72 -11.00
C ASN A 77 -10.31 -5.97 -11.85
N SER A 78 -11.02 -6.70 -12.70
CA SER A 78 -12.00 -6.09 -13.63
C SER A 78 -13.15 -5.42 -12.90
N LYS A 79 -13.36 -5.74 -11.64
CA LYS A 79 -14.43 -5.12 -10.83
C LYS A 79 -13.92 -3.94 -10.02
N GLY A 80 -12.67 -3.57 -10.19
CA GLY A 80 -12.10 -2.44 -9.46
C GLY A 80 -11.66 -2.77 -8.06
N ILE A 81 -11.56 -4.05 -7.70
CA ILE A 81 -11.19 -4.48 -6.36
C ILE A 81 -9.70 -4.79 -6.34
N ILE A 82 -9.01 -4.33 -5.30
CA ILE A 82 -7.59 -4.59 -5.13
C ILE A 82 -7.38 -6.10 -4.96
N ASN A 83 -6.58 -6.70 -5.84
CA ASN A 83 -6.29 -8.12 -5.74
C ASN A 83 -4.81 -8.43 -5.75
N GLY A 84 -3.95 -7.42 -5.79
CA GLY A 84 -2.51 -7.66 -5.77
C GLY A 84 -1.72 -6.39 -5.59
N VAL A 85 -0.40 -6.55 -5.47
CA VAL A 85 0.52 -5.44 -5.36
C VAL A 85 1.85 -5.85 -5.97
N LYS A 86 2.48 -4.90 -6.63
CA LYS A 86 3.82 -5.06 -7.17
C LYS A 86 4.72 -4.05 -6.48
N ALA A 87 5.70 -4.53 -5.75
CA ALA A 87 6.63 -3.67 -5.03
C ALA A 87 7.99 -3.73 -5.68
N ASP A 88 8.58 -2.55 -5.89
CA ASP A 88 9.91 -2.43 -6.45
C ASP A 88 10.72 -1.57 -5.49
N MET A 89 11.71 -2.18 -4.86
CA MET A 89 12.56 -1.49 -3.92
C MET A 89 14.02 -1.75 -4.32
N ALA A 90 14.68 -0.70 -4.76
CA ALA A 90 16.09 -0.77 -5.17
C ALA A 90 16.33 -1.85 -6.24
N GLY A 91 15.38 -2.01 -7.16
CA GLY A 91 15.49 -3.00 -8.22
C GLY A 91 15.05 -4.40 -7.84
N TYR A 92 14.66 -4.59 -6.59
CA TYR A 92 14.17 -5.88 -6.12
C TYR A 92 12.65 -5.86 -6.22
N VAL A 93 12.12 -6.70 -7.08
CA VAL A 93 10.68 -6.66 -7.40
C VAL A 93 9.97 -7.86 -6.78
N ILE A 94 8.87 -7.59 -6.10
CA ILE A 94 8.04 -8.62 -5.49
C ILE A 94 6.60 -8.42 -5.96
N ASP A 95 6.01 -9.50 -6.45
CA ASP A 95 4.60 -9.53 -6.79
C ASP A 95 3.87 -10.33 -5.72
N ALA A 96 2.73 -9.83 -5.29
CA ALA A 96 1.94 -10.51 -4.27
C ALA A 96 0.46 -10.39 -4.59
N ASN A 97 -0.31 -11.43 -4.23
CA ASN A 97 -1.75 -11.45 -4.40
C ASN A 97 -2.42 -11.22 -3.06
N LYS A 98 -3.50 -10.45 -3.08
CA LYS A 98 -4.27 -10.21 -1.88
C LYS A 98 -5.10 -11.46 -1.60
N ILE A 99 -4.97 -12.00 -0.39
CA ILE A 99 -5.64 -13.25 -0.02
C ILE A 99 -6.68 -13.06 1.10
N ALA A 100 -6.64 -11.94 1.81
CA ALA A 100 -7.64 -11.71 2.87
C ALA A 100 -7.84 -10.22 3.21
#